data_82e893ac3e9f81b0e0eb829521fcee66
#
_entry.id   82e893ac3e9f81b0e0eb829521fcee66
#
_cell.length_a   1.000
_cell.length_b   1.000
_cell.length_c   1.000
_cell.angle_alpha   90.00
_cell.angle_beta   90.00
_cell.angle_gamma   90.00
#
_symmetry.space_group_name_H-M   'P 1'
#
loop_
_entity.id
_entity.type
_entity.pdbx_description
1 polymer ?
#
loop_
_entity_poly.entity_id
_entity_poly.type
_entity_poly.pdbx_seq_one_letter_code
_entity_poly.pdbx_strand_id
1 'polypeptide(L)' 'VGKIERIDGDMAIAEIMGVRREISIVLTPEVKVGDYVMIHAGFAINTIDEKEAKETENLLREIAKYS' A
#
# COMPACT_ATOMS: atom_id res chain seq x y z
N VAL A 1 2.24 0.09 3.88
CA VAL A 1 0.90 0.02 3.29
C VAL A 1 0.68 1.24 2.42
N GLY A 2 0.26 1.04 1.19
CA GLY A 2 -0.04 2.12 0.27
C GLY A 2 -1.41 1.96 -0.35
N LYS A 3 -2.03 3.08 -0.70
CA LYS A 3 -3.31 3.10 -1.39
C LYS A 3 -3.06 3.33 -2.88
N ILE A 4 -3.62 2.47 -3.72
CA ILE A 4 -3.49 2.59 -5.18
C ILE A 4 -4.32 3.78 -5.66
N GLU A 5 -3.67 4.76 -6.26
CA GLU A 5 -4.33 5.94 -6.85
C GLU A 5 -4.49 5.84 -8.36
N ARG A 6 -3.54 5.18 -9.03
CA ARG A 6 -3.54 5.06 -10.49
C ARG A 6 -2.85 3.76 -10.89
N ILE A 7 -3.35 3.15 -11.95
CA ILE A 7 -2.76 1.93 -12.52
C ILE A 7 -2.44 2.19 -13.99
N ASP A 8 -1.24 1.78 -14.39
CA ASP A 8 -0.76 1.88 -15.76
C ASP A 8 -0.01 0.59 -16.12
N GLY A 9 -0.71 -0.36 -16.72
CA GLY A 9 -0.13 -1.67 -17.04
C GLY A 9 0.31 -2.43 -15.80
N ASP A 10 1.59 -2.77 -15.73
CA ASP A 10 2.17 -3.49 -14.59
C ASP A 10 2.66 -2.57 -13.47
N MET A 11 2.49 -1.26 -13.66
CA MET A 11 2.90 -0.26 -12.68
C MET A 11 1.68 0.47 -12.11
N ALA A 12 1.85 1.01 -10.92
CA ALA A 12 0.81 1.80 -10.28
C ALA A 12 1.44 2.93 -9.47
N ILE A 13 0.65 3.98 -9.24
CA ILE A 13 1.02 5.03 -8.31
C ILE A 13 0.30 4.75 -7.01
N ALA A 14 1.06 4.61 -5.94
CA ALA A 14 0.52 4.40 -4.59
C ALA A 14 0.86 5.57 -3.69
N GLU A 15 -0.10 5.96 -2.87
CA GLU A 15 0.10 6.94 -1.82
C GLU A 15 0.52 6.23 -0.54
N ILE A 16 1.67 6.63 -0.01
CA ILE A 16 2.21 6.10 1.24
C ILE A 16 2.47 7.29 2.16
N MET A 17 1.64 7.44 3.20
CA MET A 17 1.76 8.51 4.18
C MET A 17 1.84 9.90 3.53
N GLY A 18 0.99 10.16 2.53
CA GLY A 18 0.94 11.43 1.82
C GLY A 18 1.95 11.58 0.69
N VAL A 19 2.80 10.59 0.48
CA VAL A 19 3.81 10.59 -0.59
C VAL A 19 3.37 9.61 -1.68
N ARG A 20 3.35 10.08 -2.93
CA ARG A 20 3.04 9.24 -4.09
C ARG A 20 4.31 8.60 -4.62
N ARG A 21 4.25 7.29 -4.83
CA ARG A 21 5.36 6.53 -5.39
C ARG A 21 4.89 5.58 -6.47
N GLU A 22 5.73 5.40 -7.48
CA GLU A 22 5.51 4.39 -8.51
C GLU A 22 5.97 3.04 -7.99
N ILE A 23 5.09 2.05 -8.09
CA ILE A 23 5.36 0.68 -7.63
C ILE A 23 4.98 -0.31 -8.71
N SER A 24 5.57 -1.51 -8.66
CA SER A 24 5.19 -2.60 -9.54
C SER A 24 4.04 -3.39 -8.93
N ILE A 25 3.03 -3.69 -9.74
CA ILE A 25 1.89 -4.51 -9.33
C ILE A 25 1.88 -5.86 -10.05
N VAL A 26 3.02 -6.29 -10.57
CA VAL A 26 3.14 -7.55 -11.30
C VAL A 26 2.78 -8.76 -10.43
N LEU A 27 2.99 -8.67 -9.11
CA LEU A 27 2.65 -9.71 -8.15
C LEU A 27 1.19 -9.64 -7.68
N THR A 28 0.49 -8.54 -7.97
CA THR A 28 -0.90 -8.33 -7.57
C THR A 28 -1.70 -7.80 -8.76
N PRO A 29 -1.81 -8.58 -9.86
CA PRO A 29 -2.43 -8.10 -11.09
C PRO A 29 -3.92 -7.77 -10.95
N GLU A 30 -4.59 -8.31 -9.95
CA GLU A 30 -6.01 -8.08 -9.67
C GLU A 30 -6.29 -6.78 -8.93
N VAL A 31 -5.26 -6.05 -8.53
CA VAL A 31 -5.42 -4.82 -7.75
C VAL A 31 -6.17 -3.74 -8.55
N LYS A 32 -6.95 -2.92 -7.86
CA LYS A 32 -7.75 -1.83 -8.45
C LYS A 32 -7.44 -0.51 -7.77
N VAL A 33 -7.75 0.59 -8.45
CA VAL A 33 -7.67 1.92 -7.86
C VAL A 33 -8.53 1.98 -6.60
N GLY A 34 -7.97 2.48 -5.54
CA GLY A 34 -8.61 2.54 -4.23
C GLY A 34 -8.25 1.38 -3.30
N ASP A 35 -7.65 0.32 -3.83
CA ASP A 35 -7.21 -0.81 -3.01
C ASP A 35 -5.97 -0.44 -2.19
N TYR A 36 -5.85 -1.06 -1.02
CA TYR A 36 -4.66 -0.97 -0.19
C TYR A 36 -3.77 -2.17 -0.45
N VAL A 37 -2.47 -1.93 -0.51
CA VAL A 37 -1.49 -2.99 -0.76
C VAL A 37 -0.33 -2.89 0.23
N MET A 38 0.27 -4.03 0.53
CA MET A 38 1.54 -4.08 1.23
C MET A 38 2.65 -3.89 0.21
N ILE A 39 3.53 -2.93 0.45
CA ILE A 39 4.61 -2.60 -0.47
C ILE A 39 5.95 -2.92 0.18
N HIS A 40 6.80 -3.63 -0.56
CA HIS A 40 8.15 -3.96 -0.13
C HIS A 40 9.09 -3.88 -1.33
N ALA A 41 10.18 -3.15 -1.17
CA ALA A 41 11.21 -2.97 -2.20
C ALA A 41 10.65 -2.47 -3.55
N GLY A 42 9.60 -1.63 -3.52
CA GLY A 42 8.98 -1.10 -4.73
C GLY A 42 7.97 -2.02 -5.39
N PHE A 43 7.64 -3.15 -4.76
CA PHE A 43 6.64 -4.12 -5.25
C PHE A 43 5.44 -4.18 -4.32
N ALA A 44 4.25 -4.20 -4.90
CA ALA A 44 3.05 -4.58 -4.16
C ALA A 44 3.06 -6.10 -4.02
N ILE A 45 3.02 -6.61 -2.80
CA ILE A 45 3.15 -8.05 -2.54
C ILE A 45 1.83 -8.74 -2.24
N ASN A 46 0.87 -8.04 -1.68
CA ASN A 46 -0.50 -8.52 -1.51
C ASN A 46 -1.45 -7.37 -1.28
N THR A 47 -2.72 -7.59 -1.58
CA THR A 47 -3.79 -6.64 -1.30
C THR A 47 -4.23 -6.76 0.16
N ILE A 48 -4.66 -5.65 0.74
CA ILE A 48 -5.09 -5.58 2.14
C ILE A 48 -6.45 -4.89 2.19
N ASP A 49 -7.36 -5.38 3.01
CA ASP A 49 -8.62 -4.69 3.25
C ASP A 49 -8.37 -3.35 3.94
N GLU A 50 -9.19 -2.37 3.63
CA GLU A 50 -9.11 -1.03 4.22
C GLU A 50 -9.06 -1.08 5.74
N LYS A 51 -9.85 -1.95 6.34
CA LYS A 51 -9.89 -2.14 7.78
C LYS A 51 -8.55 -2.63 8.32
N GLU A 52 -7.94 -3.61 7.67
CA GLU A 52 -6.61 -4.13 8.06
C GLU A 52 -5.53 -3.08 7.92
N ALA A 53 -5.58 -2.26 6.87
CA ALA A 53 -4.64 -1.17 6.67
C ALA A 53 -4.67 -0.17 7.82
N LYS A 54 -5.87 0.20 8.27
CA LYS A 54 -6.05 1.12 9.40
C LYS A 54 -5.54 0.52 10.70
N GLU A 55 -5.81 -0.74 10.94
CA GLU A 55 -5.33 -1.44 12.14
C GLU A 55 -3.80 -1.52 12.17
N THR A 56 -3.18 -1.81 11.04
CA THR A 56 -1.72 -1.84 10.91
C THR A 56 -1.10 -0.48 11.21
N GLU A 57 -1.67 0.59 10.66
CA GLU A 57 -1.21 1.95 10.93
C GLU A 57 -1.31 2.31 12.40
N ASN A 58 -2.40 1.94 13.05
CA ASN A 58 -2.60 2.18 14.48
C ASN A 58 -1.57 1.44 15.33
N LEU A 59 -1.27 0.19 14.99
CA LEU A 59 -0.24 -0.60 15.68
C LEU A 59 1.14 0.03 15.54
N LEU A 60 1.49 0.50 14.35
CA LEU A 60 2.76 1.18 14.12
C LEU A 60 2.88 2.47 14.92
N ARG A 61 1.80 3.21 15.04
CA ARG A 61 1.77 4.42 15.86
C ARG A 61 1.99 4.12 17.34
N GLU A 62 1.37 3.06 17.85
CA GLU A 62 1.56 2.63 19.23
C GLU A 62 2.99 2.21 19.50
N ILE A 63 3.60 1.44 18.62
CA ILE A 63 5.00 1.04 18.73
C ILE A 63 5.91 2.27 18.73
N ALA A 64 5.69 3.21 17.84
CA ALA A 64 6.47 4.44 17.77
C ALA A 64 6.33 5.28 19.04
N LYS A 65 5.17 5.25 19.67
CA LYS A 65 4.89 6.00 20.89
C LYS A 65 5.69 5.48 22.08
N TYR A 66 6.01 4.20 22.11
CA TYR A 66 6.73 3.56 23.20
C TYR A 66 8.24 3.40 22.95
N SER A 67 8.69 3.72 21.77
CA SER A 67 10.13 3.69 21.42
C SER A 67 10.76 5.10 21.41
#